data_37474cc89cb911ff76866ac29b9c0d22
#
_entry.id   37474cc89cb911ff76866ac29b9c0d22
#
_cell.length_a   1.000
_cell.length_b   1.000
_cell.length_c   1.000
_cell.angle_alpha   90.00
_cell.angle_beta   90.00
_cell.angle_gamma   90.00
#
_symmetry.space_group_name_H-M   'P 1'
#
loop_
_entity.id
_entity.type
_entity.pdbx_description
1 polymer ?
#
loop_
_entity_poly.entity_id
_entity_poly.type
_entity_poly.pdbx_seq_one_letter_code
_entity_poly.pdbx_strand_id
1 'polypeptide(L)'
;MANAAQRTAATGSLFGLALGDALGWPTEFKDTEAIAALGPWRELPLPDPAVVTDDTQMTLAVGRALQAATGHSGGTGDAGDAGSLTPEGLERALREEFVAWYHSPENNRAPGHTCLAACRLLDGDRPWQQATGAGSKGCGANMRVAPLGLMPGLTDEERAGAAQLQAGMTHGHPTALAASDLTAHAVRLLAEGCPPGGLPAALRAYAGDNRTVYHERWLGGLWQRPALGATPEEFIASGWDECLAALDRLEAALPGFGPDSDPCAATGDGWIAEEALATALLCFLRFPDEPVTAIRRGAATRGDSDSIAAIAGALAGARLGIAAWPTAWCDRVEYRTGLLRLGTAWDTGR
;
A
#
# COMPACT_ATOMS: atom_id res chain seq x y z
N MET A 1 5.35 25.69 8.92
CA MET A 1 3.99 25.26 9.32
C MET A 1 3.42 24.39 8.21
N ALA A 2 2.83 23.22 8.55
CA ALA A 2 2.18 22.34 7.58
C ALA A 2 1.04 23.08 6.85
N ASN A 3 0.93 22.88 5.53
CA ASN A 3 -0.18 23.45 4.75
C ASN A 3 -1.49 22.65 5.00
N ALA A 4 -2.62 23.14 4.46
CA ALA A 4 -3.92 22.49 4.69
C ALA A 4 -3.98 21.04 4.20
N ALA A 5 -3.30 20.70 3.08
CA ALA A 5 -3.23 19.36 2.55
C ALA A 5 -2.45 18.43 3.49
N GLN A 6 -1.29 18.86 3.98
CA GLN A 6 -0.48 18.07 4.93
C GLN A 6 -1.21 17.76 6.26
N ARG A 7 -2.13 18.62 6.70
CA ARG A 7 -2.93 18.38 7.91
C ARG A 7 -4.03 17.33 7.74
N THR A 8 -4.31 16.90 6.54
CA THR A 8 -5.31 15.88 6.22
C THR A 8 -4.76 14.80 5.31
N ALA A 9 -3.44 14.62 5.31
CA ALA A 9 -2.74 13.69 4.43
C ALA A 9 -3.13 12.23 4.73
N ALA A 10 -3.26 11.87 5.99
CA ALA A 10 -3.64 10.51 6.37
C ALA A 10 -5.08 10.20 5.95
N THR A 11 -6.03 11.08 6.28
CA THR A 11 -7.42 10.92 5.83
C THR A 11 -7.50 10.90 4.31
N GLY A 12 -6.81 11.83 3.63
CA GLY A 12 -6.79 11.91 2.18
C GLY A 12 -6.25 10.65 1.50
N SER A 13 -5.16 10.10 2.04
CA SER A 13 -4.53 8.89 1.54
C SER A 13 -5.41 7.65 1.69
N LEU A 14 -5.98 7.45 2.88
CA LEU A 14 -6.87 6.31 3.14
C LEU A 14 -8.14 6.36 2.29
N PHE A 15 -8.75 7.54 2.13
CA PHE A 15 -9.88 7.69 1.21
C PHE A 15 -9.49 7.48 -0.24
N GLY A 16 -8.33 8.02 -0.65
CA GLY A 16 -7.83 7.84 -2.01
C GLY A 16 -7.59 6.38 -2.35
N LEU A 17 -7.01 5.62 -1.42
CA LEU A 17 -6.84 4.18 -1.53
C LEU A 17 -8.19 3.48 -1.74
N ALA A 18 -9.15 3.71 -0.85
CA ALA A 18 -10.46 3.06 -0.92
C ALA A 18 -11.27 3.46 -2.17
N LEU A 19 -11.15 4.70 -2.63
CA LEU A 19 -11.78 5.16 -3.86
C LEU A 19 -11.13 4.55 -5.10
N GLY A 20 -9.81 4.39 -5.10
CA GLY A 20 -9.08 3.72 -6.16
C GLY A 20 -9.45 2.24 -6.27
N ASP A 21 -9.44 1.53 -5.14
CA ASP A 21 -9.88 0.15 -4.99
C ASP A 21 -11.31 -0.05 -5.54
N ALA A 22 -12.28 0.68 -5.01
CA ALA A 22 -13.68 0.58 -5.46
C ALA A 22 -13.86 0.91 -6.95
N LEU A 23 -13.04 1.80 -7.50
CA LEU A 23 -13.09 2.17 -8.91
C LEU A 23 -12.44 1.12 -9.81
N GLY A 24 -11.36 0.47 -9.34
CA GLY A 24 -10.58 -0.50 -10.09
C GLY A 24 -11.17 -1.91 -10.08
N TRP A 25 -11.87 -2.30 -9.02
CA TRP A 25 -12.42 -3.66 -8.91
C TRP A 25 -13.28 -4.09 -10.10
N PRO A 26 -14.19 -3.27 -10.68
CA PRO A 26 -14.99 -3.67 -11.84
C PRO A 26 -14.17 -3.98 -13.09
N THR A 27 -12.93 -3.54 -13.17
CA THR A 27 -12.02 -3.72 -14.31
C THR A 27 -10.94 -4.77 -14.08
N GLU A 28 -10.75 -5.22 -12.83
CA GLU A 28 -9.86 -6.30 -12.48
C GLU A 28 -10.18 -7.55 -13.34
N PHE A 29 -9.16 -8.25 -13.80
CA PHE A 29 -9.26 -9.43 -14.69
C PHE A 29 -9.89 -9.15 -16.07
N LYS A 30 -10.10 -7.88 -16.47
CA LYS A 30 -10.61 -7.54 -17.79
C LYS A 30 -9.48 -7.20 -18.77
N ASP A 31 -9.68 -7.57 -20.02
CA ASP A 31 -8.83 -7.09 -21.09
C ASP A 31 -9.17 -5.64 -21.51
N THR A 32 -8.29 -5.07 -22.31
CA THR A 32 -8.42 -3.67 -22.75
C THR A 32 -9.69 -3.41 -23.59
N GLU A 33 -10.20 -4.40 -24.30
CA GLU A 33 -11.43 -4.27 -25.09
C GLU A 33 -12.66 -4.20 -24.17
N ALA A 34 -12.72 -5.08 -23.17
CA ALA A 34 -13.79 -5.08 -22.18
C ALA A 34 -13.78 -3.79 -21.32
N ILE A 35 -12.59 -3.27 -20.99
CA ILE A 35 -12.47 -2.00 -20.27
C ILE A 35 -12.92 -0.83 -21.14
N ALA A 36 -12.51 -0.78 -22.41
CA ALA A 36 -12.91 0.27 -23.35
C ALA A 36 -14.43 0.29 -23.59
N ALA A 37 -15.09 -0.87 -23.50
CA ALA A 37 -16.56 -0.97 -23.63
C ALA A 37 -17.32 -0.31 -22.46
N LEU A 38 -16.66 -0.04 -21.31
CA LEU A 38 -17.26 0.69 -20.18
C LEU A 38 -17.36 2.20 -20.44
N GLY A 39 -16.71 2.70 -21.50
CA GLY A 39 -16.69 4.11 -21.89
C GLY A 39 -15.31 4.74 -21.78
N PRO A 40 -15.22 6.08 -22.01
CA PRO A 40 -13.96 6.79 -21.90
C PRO A 40 -13.40 6.67 -20.48
N TRP A 41 -12.14 6.24 -20.34
CA TRP A 41 -11.51 6.00 -19.04
C TRP A 41 -11.56 7.23 -18.11
N ARG A 42 -11.50 8.45 -18.68
CA ARG A 42 -11.57 9.70 -17.91
C ARG A 42 -12.93 9.94 -17.26
N GLU A 43 -13.96 9.23 -17.72
CA GLU A 43 -15.35 9.39 -17.29
C GLU A 43 -15.84 8.20 -16.46
N LEU A 44 -14.98 7.20 -16.19
CA LEU A 44 -15.35 6.04 -15.38
C LEU A 44 -16.01 6.51 -14.06
N PRO A 45 -17.29 6.15 -13.85
CA PRO A 45 -18.00 6.54 -12.64
C PRO A 45 -17.55 5.68 -11.46
N LEU A 46 -17.51 6.27 -10.25
CA LEU A 46 -17.43 5.46 -9.06
C LEU A 46 -18.67 4.56 -9.00
N PRO A 47 -18.52 3.24 -8.79
CA PRO A 47 -19.66 2.33 -8.65
C PRO A 47 -20.65 2.77 -7.57
N ASP A 48 -21.89 2.32 -7.68
CA ASP A 48 -22.93 2.57 -6.67
C ASP A 48 -23.65 1.24 -6.38
N PRO A 49 -23.45 0.63 -5.23
CA PRO A 49 -22.58 1.04 -4.10
C PRO A 49 -21.09 1.03 -4.45
N ALA A 50 -20.30 1.90 -3.82
CA ALA A 50 -18.84 1.95 -3.93
C ALA A 50 -18.21 0.91 -2.98
N VAL A 51 -18.31 -0.34 -3.38
CA VAL A 51 -17.82 -1.51 -2.66
C VAL A 51 -16.32 -1.65 -2.90
N VAL A 52 -15.58 -1.96 -1.86
CA VAL A 52 -14.12 -2.15 -1.88
C VAL A 52 -13.75 -3.65 -1.81
N THR A 53 -12.50 -3.98 -2.11
CA THR A 53 -11.94 -5.33 -2.06
C THR A 53 -11.10 -5.58 -0.79
N ASP A 54 -10.30 -6.63 -0.80
CA ASP A 54 -9.33 -6.91 0.27
C ASP A 54 -8.24 -5.83 0.38
N ASP A 55 -7.99 -5.04 -0.64
CA ASP A 55 -7.07 -3.88 -0.58
C ASP A 55 -7.42 -2.94 0.57
N THR A 56 -8.63 -2.44 0.59
CA THR A 56 -9.10 -1.54 1.67
C THR A 56 -9.33 -2.28 2.97
N GLN A 57 -9.89 -3.50 2.92
CA GLN A 57 -10.15 -4.30 4.12
C GLN A 57 -8.86 -4.59 4.88
N MET A 58 -7.81 -5.04 4.19
CA MET A 58 -6.51 -5.31 4.80
C MET A 58 -5.74 -4.04 5.15
N THR A 59 -5.91 -2.93 4.40
CA THR A 59 -5.39 -1.61 4.79
C THR A 59 -5.92 -1.18 6.15
N LEU A 60 -7.23 -1.31 6.38
CA LEU A 60 -7.84 -1.01 7.67
C LEU A 60 -7.36 -1.97 8.77
N ALA A 61 -7.14 -3.24 8.45
CA ALA A 61 -6.57 -4.21 9.38
C ALA A 61 -5.15 -3.81 9.81
N VAL A 62 -4.27 -3.43 8.87
CA VAL A 62 -2.93 -2.92 9.17
C VAL A 62 -3.01 -1.65 10.02
N GLY A 63 -3.90 -0.72 9.68
CA GLY A 63 -4.09 0.51 10.45
C GLY A 63 -4.52 0.26 11.89
N ARG A 64 -5.49 -0.64 12.12
CA ARG A 64 -5.93 -1.02 13.47
C ARG A 64 -4.83 -1.74 14.24
N ALA A 65 -4.08 -2.62 13.59
CA ALA A 65 -2.94 -3.30 14.22
C ALA A 65 -1.88 -2.31 14.70
N LEU A 66 -1.56 -1.30 13.90
CA LEU A 66 -0.64 -0.22 14.30
C LEU A 66 -1.16 0.56 15.51
N GLN A 67 -2.43 0.96 15.52
CA GLN A 67 -3.04 1.63 16.68
C GLN A 67 -2.99 0.76 17.94
N ALA A 68 -3.29 -0.54 17.81
CA ALA A 68 -3.24 -1.47 18.94
C ALA A 68 -1.82 -1.66 19.46
N ALA A 69 -0.84 -1.80 18.57
CA ALA A 69 0.56 -2.05 18.96
C ALA A 69 1.25 -0.83 19.61
N THR A 70 0.76 0.39 19.34
CA THR A 70 1.34 1.63 19.89
C THR A 70 0.51 2.23 21.03
N GLY A 71 -0.61 1.58 21.39
CA GLY A 71 -1.51 2.11 22.43
C GLY A 71 -2.31 3.35 22.01
N HIS A 72 -2.28 3.76 20.74
CA HIS A 72 -3.09 4.84 20.19
C HIS A 72 -4.55 4.40 19.99
N SER A 73 -5.18 3.90 21.05
CA SER A 73 -6.62 3.66 21.03
C SER A 73 -7.31 5.02 21.13
N GLY A 74 -8.12 5.41 20.16
CA GLY A 74 -8.84 6.69 20.09
C GLY A 74 -9.85 6.94 21.22
N GLY A 75 -9.43 6.74 22.47
CA GLY A 75 -10.14 7.04 23.68
C GLY A 75 -9.55 8.30 24.35
N THR A 76 -10.38 9.02 25.10
CA THR A 76 -10.07 10.25 25.85
C THR A 76 -9.10 10.04 27.03
N GLY A 77 -8.14 9.13 26.92
CA GLY A 77 -7.06 8.95 27.89
C GLY A 77 -5.93 9.92 27.62
N ASP A 78 -5.33 10.48 28.67
CA ASP A 78 -4.15 11.34 28.62
C ASP A 78 -3.12 10.82 27.61
N ALA A 79 -2.52 11.75 26.86
CA ALA A 79 -1.37 11.52 25.98
C ALA A 79 -0.11 11.16 26.80
N GLY A 80 -0.20 10.09 27.58
CA GLY A 80 0.88 9.49 28.33
C GLY A 80 1.53 8.42 27.48
N ASP A 81 2.79 8.70 27.11
CA ASP A 81 3.79 7.76 26.62
C ASP A 81 3.27 6.75 25.56
N ALA A 82 3.09 7.23 24.33
CA ALA A 82 2.92 6.33 23.19
C ALA A 82 4.14 5.40 23.15
N GLY A 83 3.93 4.12 23.46
CA GLY A 83 4.99 3.14 23.51
C GLY A 83 5.69 3.03 22.15
N SER A 84 7.02 2.90 22.15
CA SER A 84 7.79 2.57 20.95
C SER A 84 7.19 1.34 20.28
N LEU A 85 7.04 1.36 18.96
CA LEU A 85 6.51 0.23 18.19
C LEU A 85 7.51 -0.94 18.27
N THR A 86 7.06 -2.09 18.76
CA THR A 86 7.91 -3.28 18.85
C THR A 86 7.50 -4.34 17.84
N PRO A 87 8.45 -5.13 17.30
CA PRO A 87 8.15 -6.22 16.38
C PRO A 87 7.14 -7.22 16.92
N GLU A 88 7.29 -7.62 18.20
CA GLU A 88 6.43 -8.60 18.85
C GLU A 88 5.01 -8.05 19.09
N GLY A 89 4.92 -6.78 19.44
CA GLY A 89 3.62 -6.08 19.60
C GLY A 89 2.87 -5.96 18.29
N LEU A 90 3.58 -5.55 17.25
CA LEU A 90 2.99 -5.41 15.91
C LEU A 90 2.64 -6.77 15.29
N GLU A 91 3.52 -7.78 15.41
CA GLU A 91 3.25 -9.14 14.91
C GLU A 91 1.95 -9.70 15.49
N ARG A 92 1.80 -9.61 16.82
CA ARG A 92 0.59 -10.07 17.49
C ARG A 92 -0.66 -9.34 16.99
N ALA A 93 -0.62 -8.01 16.91
CA ALA A 93 -1.76 -7.22 16.48
C ALA A 93 -2.11 -7.47 14.99
N LEU A 94 -1.11 -7.60 14.11
CA LEU A 94 -1.32 -7.95 12.72
C LEU A 94 -1.91 -9.36 12.57
N ARG A 95 -1.44 -10.33 13.36
CA ARG A 95 -1.99 -11.70 13.36
C ARG A 95 -3.47 -11.68 13.73
N GLU A 96 -3.84 -10.98 14.81
CA GLU A 96 -5.22 -10.87 15.26
C GLU A 96 -6.11 -10.26 14.16
N GLU A 97 -5.69 -9.18 13.54
CA GLU A 97 -6.44 -8.48 12.49
C GLU A 97 -6.52 -9.29 11.19
N PHE A 98 -5.44 -9.96 10.78
CA PHE A 98 -5.42 -10.78 9.55
C PHE A 98 -6.26 -12.04 9.70
N VAL A 99 -6.23 -12.67 10.87
CA VAL A 99 -7.10 -13.82 11.18
C VAL A 99 -8.57 -13.40 11.25
N ALA A 100 -8.86 -12.25 11.89
CA ALA A 100 -10.20 -11.68 11.90
C ALA A 100 -10.72 -11.38 10.48
N TRP A 101 -9.87 -10.80 9.61
CA TRP A 101 -10.21 -10.59 8.20
C TRP A 101 -10.46 -11.93 7.47
N TYR A 102 -9.62 -12.94 7.69
CA TYR A 102 -9.78 -14.28 7.09
C TYR A 102 -11.13 -14.91 7.40
N HIS A 103 -11.63 -14.77 8.62
CA HIS A 103 -12.92 -15.28 9.05
C HIS A 103 -14.11 -14.34 8.78
N SER A 104 -13.86 -13.16 8.26
CA SER A 104 -14.93 -12.20 7.97
C SER A 104 -15.87 -12.72 6.87
N PRO A 105 -17.20 -12.64 7.05
CA PRO A 105 -18.15 -12.96 5.99
C PRO A 105 -18.05 -12.00 4.79
N GLU A 106 -17.40 -10.85 4.96
CA GLU A 106 -17.16 -9.86 3.90
C GLU A 106 -15.91 -10.17 3.07
N ASN A 107 -15.11 -11.17 3.46
CA ASN A 107 -13.94 -11.65 2.72
C ASN A 107 -14.38 -12.55 1.54
N ASN A 108 -15.04 -11.97 0.56
CA ASN A 108 -15.61 -12.68 -0.59
C ASN A 108 -15.48 -11.89 -1.91
N ARG A 109 -14.50 -10.96 -1.97
CA ARG A 109 -14.34 -10.02 -3.09
C ARG A 109 -12.95 -10.18 -3.67
N ALA A 110 -12.76 -11.28 -4.41
CA ALA A 110 -11.51 -11.67 -5.07
C ALA A 110 -10.25 -11.64 -4.17
N PRO A 111 -10.31 -12.08 -2.88
CA PRO A 111 -9.16 -11.99 -1.99
C PRO A 111 -7.99 -12.80 -2.52
N GLY A 112 -6.78 -12.22 -2.43
CA GLY A 112 -5.56 -12.83 -2.94
C GLY A 112 -5.25 -14.18 -2.32
N HIS A 113 -4.99 -15.20 -3.14
CA HIS A 113 -4.73 -16.59 -2.69
C HIS A 113 -3.57 -16.68 -1.68
N THR A 114 -2.50 -15.89 -1.85
CA THR A 114 -1.37 -15.86 -0.92
C THR A 114 -1.79 -15.31 0.44
N CYS A 115 -2.60 -14.24 0.47
CA CYS A 115 -3.16 -13.68 1.69
C CYS A 115 -4.00 -14.73 2.44
N LEU A 116 -4.95 -15.38 1.74
CA LEU A 116 -5.80 -16.40 2.33
C LEU A 116 -5.01 -17.59 2.88
N ALA A 117 -4.04 -18.10 2.10
CA ALA A 117 -3.21 -19.23 2.51
C ALA A 117 -2.37 -18.92 3.74
N ALA A 118 -1.75 -17.73 3.79
CA ALA A 118 -0.97 -17.29 4.94
C ALA A 118 -1.86 -17.05 6.17
N CYS A 119 -2.97 -16.33 6.05
CA CYS A 119 -3.88 -16.06 7.16
C CYS A 119 -4.47 -17.36 7.76
N ARG A 120 -4.78 -18.35 6.92
CA ARG A 120 -5.18 -19.68 7.40
C ARG A 120 -4.11 -20.35 8.27
N LEU A 121 -2.83 -20.16 7.95
CA LEU A 121 -1.74 -20.72 8.74
C LEU A 121 -1.43 -19.87 9.98
N LEU A 122 -1.69 -18.57 9.93
CA LEU A 122 -1.60 -17.65 11.07
C LEU A 122 -2.69 -17.88 12.11
N ASP A 123 -3.82 -18.47 11.73
CA ASP A 123 -4.91 -18.86 12.64
C ASP A 123 -4.51 -19.99 13.62
N GLY A 124 -3.33 -20.55 13.47
CA GLY A 124 -2.73 -21.50 14.40
C GLY A 124 -1.53 -20.90 15.14
N ASP A 125 -0.90 -21.72 15.98
CA ASP A 125 0.26 -21.32 16.81
C ASP A 125 1.61 -21.28 16.07
N ARG A 126 1.60 -21.27 14.74
CA ARG A 126 2.83 -21.29 13.95
C ARG A 126 3.53 -19.93 14.00
N PRO A 127 4.88 -19.89 14.09
CA PRO A 127 5.62 -18.68 13.81
C PRO A 127 5.24 -18.14 12.42
N TRP A 128 5.05 -16.83 12.32
CA TRP A 128 4.61 -16.21 11.06
C TRP A 128 5.55 -16.49 9.89
N GLN A 129 6.86 -16.63 10.14
CA GLN A 129 7.83 -17.01 9.11
C GLN A 129 7.55 -18.38 8.49
N GLN A 130 6.80 -19.25 9.20
CA GLN A 130 6.36 -20.54 8.66
C GLN A 130 4.98 -20.48 7.99
N ALA A 131 4.21 -19.45 8.27
CA ALA A 131 2.90 -19.20 7.66
C ALA A 131 3.00 -18.49 6.31
N THR A 132 4.03 -17.69 6.13
CA THR A 132 4.22 -16.85 4.95
C THR A 132 4.39 -17.65 3.65
N GLY A 133 3.88 -17.11 2.55
CA GLY A 133 4.23 -17.53 1.18
C GLY A 133 5.62 -17.04 0.81
N ALA A 134 6.68 -17.75 1.26
CA ALA A 134 8.06 -17.29 1.16
C ALA A 134 8.53 -17.00 -0.29
N GLY A 135 7.96 -17.67 -1.30
CA GLY A 135 8.25 -17.41 -2.72
C GLY A 135 7.30 -16.43 -3.40
N SER A 136 6.33 -15.85 -2.66
CA SER A 136 5.37 -14.92 -3.25
C SER A 136 5.84 -13.49 -3.17
N LYS A 137 5.86 -12.81 -4.30
CA LYS A 137 6.04 -11.36 -4.43
C LYS A 137 4.79 -10.65 -4.96
N GLY A 138 3.62 -11.25 -4.77
CA GLY A 138 2.33 -10.70 -5.18
C GLY A 138 2.03 -9.34 -4.55
N CYS A 139 1.15 -8.57 -5.17
CA CYS A 139 0.77 -7.22 -4.73
C CYS A 139 0.10 -7.18 -3.36
N GLY A 140 -0.54 -8.25 -2.92
CA GLY A 140 -1.39 -8.31 -1.71
C GLY A 140 -0.76 -7.82 -0.40
N ALA A 141 0.58 -7.69 -0.33
CA ALA A 141 1.26 -7.05 0.79
C ALA A 141 1.48 -5.55 0.56
N ASN A 142 1.65 -5.16 -0.69
CA ASN A 142 1.96 -3.78 -1.07
C ASN A 142 0.70 -2.89 -1.09
N MET A 143 -0.43 -3.40 -1.59
CA MET A 143 -1.70 -2.70 -1.69
C MET A 143 -2.18 -2.11 -0.36
N ARG A 144 -1.83 -2.73 0.77
CA ARG A 144 -2.32 -2.41 2.12
C ARG A 144 -1.32 -1.65 3.00
N VAL A 145 -0.14 -1.28 2.49
CA VAL A 145 0.98 -0.77 3.30
C VAL A 145 0.90 0.72 3.62
N ALA A 146 0.06 1.49 2.95
CA ALA A 146 -0.06 2.95 3.13
C ALA A 146 -0.13 3.42 4.61
N PRO A 147 -0.81 2.72 5.54
CA PRO A 147 -0.81 3.06 6.96
C PRO A 147 0.58 3.27 7.57
N LEU A 148 1.58 2.50 7.15
CA LEU A 148 2.95 2.63 7.65
C LEU A 148 3.61 3.95 7.22
N GLY A 149 3.25 4.47 6.05
CA GLY A 149 3.67 5.80 5.59
C GLY A 149 3.00 6.95 6.33
N LEU A 150 1.81 6.72 6.86
CA LEU A 150 0.95 7.77 7.42
C LEU A 150 1.03 7.89 8.94
N MET A 151 1.31 6.81 9.65
CA MET A 151 1.32 6.80 11.10
C MET A 151 2.36 7.77 11.66
N PRO A 152 1.97 8.73 12.52
CA PRO A 152 2.89 9.67 13.14
C PRO A 152 3.77 8.99 14.21
N GLY A 153 4.89 9.62 14.54
CA GLY A 153 5.75 9.23 15.65
C GLY A 153 6.66 8.03 15.42
N LEU A 154 6.54 7.32 14.29
CA LEU A 154 7.47 6.24 13.95
C LEU A 154 8.82 6.79 13.47
N THR A 155 9.90 6.21 13.96
CA THR A 155 11.24 6.40 13.38
C THR A 155 11.33 5.76 11.99
N ASP A 156 12.33 6.13 11.21
CA ASP A 156 12.52 5.55 9.87
C ASP A 156 12.80 4.04 9.95
N GLU A 157 13.55 3.57 10.97
CA GLU A 157 13.81 2.16 11.22
C GLU A 157 12.52 1.40 11.58
N GLU A 158 11.69 1.94 12.48
CA GLU A 158 10.41 1.34 12.85
C GLU A 158 9.48 1.25 11.65
N ARG A 159 9.44 2.29 10.82
CA ARG A 159 8.60 2.33 9.62
C ARG A 159 9.03 1.28 8.60
N ALA A 160 10.31 1.24 8.26
CA ALA A 160 10.87 0.27 7.32
C ALA A 160 10.67 -1.16 7.81
N GLY A 161 11.08 -1.44 9.06
CA GLY A 161 10.93 -2.75 9.65
C GLY A 161 9.47 -3.21 9.76
N ALA A 162 8.57 -2.34 10.17
CA ALA A 162 7.14 -2.63 10.24
C ALA A 162 6.51 -2.84 8.85
N ALA A 163 6.90 -2.06 7.83
CA ALA A 163 6.45 -2.24 6.47
C ALA A 163 6.88 -3.60 5.91
N GLN A 164 8.12 -4.01 6.16
CA GLN A 164 8.62 -5.31 5.76
C GLN A 164 8.00 -6.45 6.58
N LEU A 165 7.76 -6.28 7.89
CA LEU A 165 7.10 -7.29 8.73
C LEU A 165 5.67 -7.57 8.25
N GLN A 166 4.83 -6.53 8.07
CA GLN A 166 3.47 -6.72 7.61
C GLN A 166 3.40 -7.43 6.24
N ALA A 167 4.37 -7.13 5.35
CA ALA A 167 4.50 -7.81 4.07
C ALA A 167 4.90 -9.28 4.30
N GLY A 168 5.96 -9.50 5.07
CA GLY A 168 6.52 -10.81 5.37
C GLY A 168 5.53 -11.79 6.00
N MET A 169 4.54 -11.31 6.75
CA MET A 169 3.53 -12.19 7.36
C MET A 169 2.69 -12.95 6.32
N THR A 170 2.58 -12.46 5.10
CA THR A 170 1.86 -13.14 4.01
C THR A 170 2.72 -13.40 2.78
N HIS A 171 3.59 -12.47 2.39
CA HIS A 171 4.42 -12.49 1.20
C HIS A 171 5.89 -12.37 1.59
N GLY A 172 6.55 -13.51 1.78
CA GLY A 172 7.91 -13.57 2.32
C GLY A 172 9.02 -13.41 1.29
N HIS A 173 8.71 -13.11 0.02
CA HIS A 173 9.74 -12.84 -0.99
C HIS A 173 10.39 -11.47 -0.75
N PRO A 174 11.71 -11.31 -0.89
CA PRO A 174 12.41 -10.05 -0.60
C PRO A 174 11.88 -8.87 -1.42
N THR A 175 11.40 -9.09 -2.63
CA THR A 175 10.79 -8.05 -3.46
C THR A 175 9.48 -7.53 -2.86
N ALA A 176 8.65 -8.40 -2.28
CA ALA A 176 7.43 -7.95 -1.60
C ALA A 176 7.74 -7.10 -0.37
N LEU A 177 8.81 -7.45 0.37
CA LEU A 177 9.30 -6.68 1.51
C LEU A 177 9.80 -5.30 1.07
N ALA A 178 10.71 -5.27 0.10
CA ALA A 178 11.31 -4.04 -0.42
C ALA A 178 10.28 -3.11 -1.07
N ALA A 179 9.35 -3.64 -1.90
CA ALA A 179 8.31 -2.84 -2.54
C ALA A 179 7.32 -2.26 -1.53
N SER A 180 6.95 -3.02 -0.48
CA SER A 180 6.08 -2.51 0.58
C SER A 180 6.75 -1.39 1.38
N ASP A 181 8.03 -1.53 1.72
CA ASP A 181 8.81 -0.49 2.37
C ASP A 181 8.91 0.77 1.48
N LEU A 182 9.23 0.58 0.21
CA LEU A 182 9.33 1.68 -0.76
C LEU A 182 8.00 2.42 -0.96
N THR A 183 6.88 1.69 -0.96
CA THR A 183 5.54 2.28 -1.06
C THR A 183 5.18 3.09 0.20
N ALA A 184 5.46 2.55 1.38
CA ALA A 184 5.26 3.28 2.63
C ALA A 184 6.12 4.56 2.66
N HIS A 185 7.37 4.47 2.20
CA HIS A 185 8.26 5.63 2.10
C HIS A 185 7.75 6.67 1.09
N ALA A 186 7.22 6.25 -0.08
CA ALA A 186 6.62 7.16 -1.06
C ALA A 186 5.42 7.92 -0.48
N VAL A 187 4.51 7.22 0.21
CA VAL A 187 3.37 7.81 0.91
C VAL A 187 3.83 8.82 1.96
N ARG A 188 4.86 8.47 2.75
CA ARG A 188 5.46 9.34 3.76
C ARG A 188 6.02 10.62 3.16
N LEU A 189 6.86 10.50 2.13
CA LEU A 189 7.47 11.65 1.45
C LEU A 189 6.41 12.62 0.92
N LEU A 190 5.35 12.10 0.31
CA LEU A 190 4.26 12.92 -0.22
C LEU A 190 3.46 13.61 0.88
N ALA A 191 3.17 12.92 1.98
CA ALA A 191 2.52 13.49 3.16
C ALA A 191 3.36 14.62 3.79
N GLU A 192 4.67 14.52 3.73
CA GLU A 192 5.62 15.54 4.19
C GLU A 192 5.84 16.68 3.18
N GLY A 193 5.27 16.58 1.99
CA GLY A 193 5.32 17.65 0.97
C GLY A 193 6.41 17.51 -0.06
N CYS A 194 6.97 16.31 -0.25
CA CYS A 194 7.89 16.07 -1.37
C CYS A 194 7.20 16.42 -2.70
N PRO A 195 7.83 17.22 -3.55
CA PRO A 195 7.25 17.54 -4.86
C PRO A 195 7.26 16.30 -5.77
N PRO A 196 6.19 16.06 -6.56
CA PRO A 196 6.06 14.88 -7.42
C PRO A 196 7.28 14.66 -8.35
N GLY A 197 7.81 15.72 -8.93
CA GLY A 197 8.97 15.63 -9.82
C GLY A 197 10.28 15.17 -9.14
N GLY A 198 10.37 15.31 -7.82
CA GLY A 198 11.52 14.82 -7.03
C GLY A 198 11.35 13.39 -6.50
N LEU A 199 10.13 12.87 -6.53
CA LEU A 199 9.80 11.59 -5.91
C LEU A 199 10.60 10.40 -6.50
N PRO A 200 10.71 10.20 -7.83
CA PRO A 200 11.45 9.07 -8.37
C PRO A 200 12.92 9.04 -7.91
N ALA A 201 13.59 10.21 -7.93
CA ALA A 201 14.98 10.30 -7.48
C ALA A 201 15.11 10.01 -5.97
N ALA A 202 14.18 10.47 -5.14
CA ALA A 202 14.17 10.20 -3.71
C ALA A 202 13.95 8.70 -3.42
N LEU A 203 13.02 8.05 -4.13
CA LEU A 203 12.78 6.62 -3.99
C LEU A 203 13.98 5.78 -4.43
N ARG A 204 14.63 6.17 -5.51
CA ARG A 204 15.86 5.51 -5.97
C ARG A 204 17.00 5.63 -4.95
N ALA A 205 17.21 6.82 -4.38
CA ALA A 205 18.20 7.01 -3.34
C ALA A 205 17.90 6.12 -2.12
N TYR A 206 16.66 6.14 -1.65
CA TYR A 206 16.22 5.29 -0.55
C TYR A 206 16.44 3.80 -0.81
N ALA A 207 16.06 3.30 -1.98
CA ALA A 207 16.27 1.91 -2.37
C ALA A 207 17.77 1.55 -2.43
N GLY A 208 18.61 2.45 -2.92
CA GLY A 208 20.07 2.28 -2.95
C GLY A 208 20.68 2.23 -1.55
N ASP A 209 20.28 3.14 -0.67
CA ASP A 209 20.79 3.22 0.71
C ASP A 209 20.37 2.01 1.55
N ASN A 210 19.19 1.44 1.30
CA ASN A 210 18.64 0.29 2.03
C ASN A 210 18.91 -1.07 1.35
N ARG A 211 19.62 -1.08 0.23
CA ARG A 211 19.80 -2.29 -0.60
C ARG A 211 20.28 -3.52 0.17
N THR A 212 21.16 -3.34 1.16
CA THR A 212 21.70 -4.44 1.96
C THR A 212 21.27 -4.40 3.43
N VAL A 213 20.26 -3.55 3.75
CA VAL A 213 19.75 -3.42 5.12
C VAL A 213 18.66 -4.47 5.36
N TYR A 214 19.02 -5.54 6.06
CA TYR A 214 18.07 -6.54 6.55
C TYR A 214 17.64 -6.20 7.98
N HIS A 215 16.35 -5.97 8.18
CA HIS A 215 15.80 -5.62 9.50
C HIS A 215 15.63 -6.87 10.38
N GLU A 216 16.74 -7.47 10.84
CA GLU A 216 16.74 -8.75 11.56
C GLU A 216 15.82 -8.74 12.78
N ARG A 217 15.76 -7.63 13.54
CA ARG A 217 14.88 -7.48 14.69
C ARG A 217 13.39 -7.68 14.31
N TRP A 218 13.00 -7.29 13.11
CA TRP A 218 11.63 -7.37 12.59
C TRP A 218 11.33 -8.67 11.86
N LEU A 219 12.29 -9.18 11.11
CA LEU A 219 12.12 -10.29 10.19
C LEU A 219 12.66 -11.63 10.72
N GLY A 220 13.54 -11.58 11.72
CA GLY A 220 14.21 -12.77 12.27
C GLY A 220 14.87 -13.60 11.18
N GLY A 221 14.69 -14.90 11.23
CA GLY A 221 15.27 -15.85 10.27
C GLY A 221 14.50 -16.01 8.95
N LEU A 222 13.67 -15.04 8.52
CA LEU A 222 12.90 -15.15 7.27
C LEU A 222 13.78 -15.43 6.04
N TRP A 223 14.96 -14.81 5.96
CA TRP A 223 15.92 -14.99 4.89
C TRP A 223 16.37 -16.44 4.66
N GLN A 224 16.28 -17.27 5.71
CA GLN A 224 16.64 -18.69 5.66
C GLN A 224 15.55 -19.55 4.99
N ARG A 225 14.39 -18.98 4.76
CA ARG A 225 13.31 -19.61 3.99
C ARG A 225 13.70 -19.60 2.51
N PRO A 226 13.08 -20.40 1.65
CA PRO A 226 13.74 -21.03 0.51
C PRO A 226 14.70 -20.14 -0.29
N ALA A 227 15.94 -20.52 -0.25
CA ALA A 227 17.02 -20.36 -1.23
C ALA A 227 17.12 -19.08 -2.10
N LEU A 228 16.73 -17.90 -1.59
CA LEU A 228 16.81 -16.64 -2.33
C LEU A 228 18.05 -15.79 -1.99
N GLY A 229 18.93 -16.28 -1.13
CA GLY A 229 20.21 -15.66 -0.74
C GLY A 229 20.96 -16.56 0.22
N ALA A 230 22.28 -16.42 0.28
CA ALA A 230 23.14 -17.14 1.22
C ALA A 230 23.31 -16.38 2.55
N THR A 231 23.01 -15.08 2.55
CA THR A 231 23.02 -14.19 3.71
C THR A 231 21.77 -13.30 3.75
N PRO A 232 21.43 -12.71 4.92
CA PRO A 232 20.31 -11.77 4.99
C PRO A 232 20.48 -10.56 4.08
N GLU A 233 21.70 -10.06 3.89
CA GLU A 233 22.02 -8.94 2.99
C GLU A 233 21.78 -9.31 1.52
N GLU A 234 22.20 -10.50 1.08
CA GLU A 234 21.95 -10.98 -0.28
C GLU A 234 20.47 -11.21 -0.52
N PHE A 235 19.76 -11.76 0.47
CA PHE A 235 18.31 -11.97 0.38
C PHE A 235 17.59 -10.64 0.13
N ILE A 236 17.80 -9.62 0.99
CA ILE A 236 17.06 -8.37 0.85
C ILE A 236 17.54 -7.56 -0.37
N ALA A 237 18.83 -7.64 -0.72
CA ALA A 237 19.39 -6.97 -1.90
C ALA A 237 18.70 -7.41 -3.18
N SER A 238 18.37 -8.70 -3.32
CA SER A 238 17.66 -9.21 -4.50
C SER A 238 16.28 -8.53 -4.67
N GLY A 239 15.59 -8.25 -3.59
CA GLY A 239 14.31 -7.55 -3.61
C GLY A 239 14.44 -6.08 -4.01
N TRP A 240 15.43 -5.39 -3.44
CA TRP A 240 15.71 -4.00 -3.80
C TRP A 240 16.17 -3.84 -5.25
N ASP A 241 16.93 -4.81 -5.79
CA ASP A 241 17.36 -4.79 -7.20
C ASP A 241 16.15 -4.89 -8.15
N GLU A 242 15.14 -5.69 -7.83
CA GLU A 242 13.90 -5.75 -8.60
C GLU A 242 13.09 -4.45 -8.49
N CYS A 243 13.03 -3.83 -7.32
CA CYS A 243 12.41 -2.51 -7.13
C CYS A 243 13.15 -1.41 -7.93
N LEU A 244 14.48 -1.40 -7.91
CA LEU A 244 15.28 -0.47 -8.71
C LEU A 244 15.03 -0.66 -10.21
N ALA A 245 14.95 -1.90 -10.69
CA ALA A 245 14.61 -2.18 -12.08
C ALA A 245 13.18 -1.72 -12.45
N ALA A 246 12.22 -1.80 -11.52
CA ALA A 246 10.89 -1.25 -11.72
C ALA A 246 10.89 0.28 -11.78
N LEU A 247 11.69 0.95 -10.95
CA LEU A 247 11.91 2.41 -11.04
C LEU A 247 12.60 2.80 -12.35
N ASP A 248 13.52 1.99 -12.88
CA ASP A 248 14.13 2.22 -14.20
C ASP A 248 13.08 2.23 -15.32
N ARG A 249 12.15 1.27 -15.29
CA ARG A 249 11.02 1.21 -16.25
C ARG A 249 10.12 2.45 -16.11
N LEU A 250 9.80 2.85 -14.88
CA LEU A 250 9.02 4.07 -14.61
C LEU A 250 9.68 5.32 -15.20
N GLU A 251 10.97 5.53 -14.90
CA GLU A 251 11.71 6.71 -15.37
C GLU A 251 11.83 6.73 -16.89
N ALA A 252 12.02 5.59 -17.52
CA ALA A 252 12.05 5.47 -18.98
C ALA A 252 10.68 5.75 -19.62
N ALA A 253 9.59 5.41 -18.95
CA ALA A 253 8.23 5.63 -19.45
C ALA A 253 7.78 7.08 -19.33
N LEU A 254 8.10 7.77 -18.24
CA LEU A 254 7.57 9.11 -17.93
C LEU A 254 7.65 10.13 -19.06
N PRO A 255 8.78 10.28 -19.79
CA PRO A 255 8.89 11.31 -20.84
C PRO A 255 7.98 11.09 -22.05
N GLY A 256 7.73 9.84 -22.41
CA GLY A 256 6.99 9.46 -23.63
C GLY A 256 5.59 8.89 -23.37
N PHE A 257 5.16 8.80 -22.12
CA PHE A 257 3.87 8.19 -21.80
C PHE A 257 2.70 9.06 -22.25
N GLY A 258 1.94 8.56 -23.23
CA GLY A 258 0.73 9.21 -23.71
C GLY A 258 -0.38 9.14 -22.65
N PRO A 259 -1.21 10.19 -22.51
CA PRO A 259 -2.26 10.20 -21.48
C PRO A 259 -3.28 9.07 -21.62
N ASP A 260 -3.48 8.56 -22.82
CA ASP A 260 -4.44 7.49 -23.14
C ASP A 260 -3.76 6.11 -23.30
N SER A 261 -2.44 6.02 -23.13
CA SER A 261 -1.71 4.76 -23.13
C SER A 261 -2.06 3.92 -21.90
N ASP A 262 -2.06 2.59 -22.04
CA ASP A 262 -2.22 1.68 -20.90
C ASP A 262 -0.93 1.69 -20.06
N PRO A 263 -0.97 2.11 -18.78
CA PRO A 263 0.21 2.17 -17.94
C PRO A 263 0.86 0.81 -17.71
N CYS A 264 0.10 -0.29 -17.68
CA CYS A 264 0.62 -1.64 -17.54
C CYS A 264 1.56 -2.04 -18.71
N ALA A 265 1.35 -1.48 -19.90
CA ALA A 265 2.25 -1.75 -21.03
C ALA A 265 3.66 -1.18 -20.82
N ALA A 266 3.81 -0.19 -19.95
CA ALA A 266 5.08 0.49 -19.69
C ALA A 266 5.80 -0.04 -18.44
N THR A 267 5.07 -0.36 -17.37
CA THR A 267 5.64 -0.62 -16.04
C THR A 267 5.30 -1.97 -15.45
N GLY A 268 4.42 -2.73 -16.10
CA GLY A 268 3.99 -4.07 -15.67
C GLY A 268 2.53 -4.13 -15.24
N ASP A 269 1.99 -5.34 -15.18
CA ASP A 269 0.56 -5.57 -14.99
C ASP A 269 0.09 -5.41 -13.53
N GLY A 270 1.00 -5.21 -12.58
CA GLY A 270 0.67 -4.91 -11.19
C GLY A 270 0.37 -6.12 -10.30
N TRP A 271 0.34 -7.35 -10.83
CA TRP A 271 0.13 -8.55 -10.03
C TRP A 271 1.23 -8.82 -9.01
N ILE A 272 2.41 -8.25 -9.22
CA ILE A 272 3.57 -8.31 -8.33
C ILE A 272 3.88 -6.94 -7.76
N ALA A 273 4.42 -6.91 -6.54
CA ALA A 273 4.48 -5.72 -5.70
C ALA A 273 5.25 -4.53 -6.34
N GLU A 274 6.40 -4.80 -6.96
CA GLU A 274 7.24 -3.78 -7.59
C GLU A 274 6.59 -3.20 -8.86
N GLU A 275 5.83 -4.02 -9.61
CA GLU A 275 5.08 -3.54 -10.77
C GLU A 275 3.89 -2.68 -10.35
N ALA A 276 3.12 -3.13 -9.36
CA ALA A 276 2.00 -2.36 -8.83
C ALA A 276 2.42 -0.97 -8.37
N LEU A 277 3.54 -0.87 -7.63
CA LEU A 277 4.10 0.42 -7.24
C LEU A 277 4.50 1.26 -8.45
N ALA A 278 5.27 0.69 -9.39
CA ALA A 278 5.76 1.45 -10.55
C ALA A 278 4.61 1.96 -11.43
N THR A 279 3.58 1.13 -11.64
CA THR A 279 2.41 1.48 -12.44
C THR A 279 1.53 2.52 -11.73
N ALA A 280 1.33 2.39 -10.43
CA ALA A 280 0.65 3.40 -9.62
C ALA A 280 1.40 4.74 -9.60
N LEU A 281 2.72 4.71 -9.45
CA LEU A 281 3.57 5.91 -9.55
C LEU A 281 3.45 6.56 -10.94
N LEU A 282 3.43 5.79 -12.02
CA LEU A 282 3.24 6.33 -13.38
C LEU A 282 1.89 7.05 -13.50
N CYS A 283 0.80 6.45 -13.00
CA CYS A 283 -0.52 7.07 -12.98
C CYS A 283 -0.54 8.36 -12.16
N PHE A 284 0.04 8.34 -10.95
CA PHE A 284 0.12 9.50 -10.07
C PHE A 284 0.98 10.62 -10.66
N LEU A 285 2.19 10.31 -11.11
CA LEU A 285 3.14 11.30 -11.62
C LEU A 285 2.69 11.93 -12.94
N ARG A 286 1.85 11.23 -13.69
CA ARG A 286 1.24 11.79 -14.91
C ARG A 286 0.13 12.79 -14.61
N PHE A 287 -0.57 12.63 -13.49
CA PHE A 287 -1.70 13.47 -13.07
C PHE A 287 -1.57 13.91 -11.60
N PRO A 288 -0.44 14.56 -11.21
CA PRO A 288 -0.12 14.77 -9.80
C PRO A 288 -1.07 15.74 -9.08
N ASP A 289 -1.78 16.59 -9.82
CA ASP A 289 -2.75 17.58 -9.29
C ASP A 289 -4.21 17.20 -9.62
N GLU A 290 -4.41 16.05 -10.26
CA GLU A 290 -5.71 15.55 -10.70
C GLU A 290 -5.99 14.15 -10.08
N PRO A 291 -6.27 14.05 -8.77
CA PRO A 291 -6.31 12.77 -8.06
C PRO A 291 -7.34 11.80 -8.63
N VAL A 292 -8.52 12.30 -9.04
CA VAL A 292 -9.56 11.48 -9.68
C VAL A 292 -9.10 10.95 -11.03
N THR A 293 -8.38 11.76 -11.81
CA THR A 293 -7.81 11.34 -13.10
C THR A 293 -6.73 10.28 -12.89
N ALA A 294 -5.89 10.43 -11.86
CA ALA A 294 -4.86 9.45 -11.52
C ALA A 294 -5.45 8.07 -11.18
N ILE A 295 -6.45 8.00 -10.28
CA ILE A 295 -7.08 6.71 -9.94
C ILE A 295 -7.89 6.12 -11.10
N ARG A 296 -8.55 6.95 -11.91
CA ARG A 296 -9.23 6.49 -13.13
C ARG A 296 -8.27 5.88 -14.13
N ARG A 297 -7.05 6.45 -14.26
CA ARG A 297 -6.05 5.86 -15.15
C ARG A 297 -5.55 4.51 -14.63
N GLY A 298 -5.35 4.36 -13.32
CA GLY A 298 -5.02 3.09 -12.68
C GLY A 298 -6.15 2.06 -12.83
N ALA A 299 -7.39 2.46 -12.57
CA ALA A 299 -8.57 1.60 -12.71
C ALA A 299 -8.83 1.14 -14.16
N ALA A 300 -8.50 1.97 -15.15
CA ALA A 300 -8.74 1.63 -16.56
C ALA A 300 -7.49 1.00 -17.20
N THR A 301 -6.91 0.01 -16.57
CA THR A 301 -5.73 -0.73 -17.05
C THR A 301 -5.99 -2.24 -17.03
N ARG A 302 -5.26 -2.98 -17.82
CA ARG A 302 -5.47 -4.43 -18.03
C ARG A 302 -4.98 -5.32 -16.91
N GLY A 303 -4.24 -4.83 -15.95
CA GLY A 303 -3.63 -5.63 -14.89
C GLY A 303 -4.47 -5.68 -13.62
N ASP A 304 -3.76 -5.67 -12.52
CA ASP A 304 -4.27 -5.57 -11.15
C ASP A 304 -4.79 -4.14 -10.90
N SER A 305 -5.93 -3.83 -11.53
CA SER A 305 -6.42 -2.46 -11.68
C SER A 305 -6.90 -1.83 -10.38
N ASP A 306 -7.43 -2.60 -9.45
CA ASP A 306 -7.85 -2.13 -8.14
C ASP A 306 -6.64 -1.83 -7.25
N SER A 307 -5.66 -2.73 -7.16
CA SER A 307 -4.43 -2.47 -6.41
C SER A 307 -3.63 -1.29 -6.99
N ILE A 308 -3.51 -1.19 -8.32
CA ILE A 308 -2.83 -0.06 -8.98
C ILE A 308 -3.55 1.26 -8.65
N ALA A 309 -4.88 1.29 -8.77
CA ALA A 309 -5.66 2.48 -8.49
C ALA A 309 -5.70 2.82 -6.99
N ALA A 310 -5.73 1.81 -6.11
CA ALA A 310 -5.63 1.99 -4.66
C ALA A 310 -4.30 2.63 -4.25
N ILE A 311 -3.17 2.11 -4.73
CA ILE A 311 -1.84 2.68 -4.45
C ILE A 311 -1.74 4.10 -5.05
N ALA A 312 -2.18 4.32 -6.30
CA ALA A 312 -2.18 5.66 -6.90
C ALA A 312 -3.04 6.66 -6.11
N GLY A 313 -4.18 6.20 -5.59
CA GLY A 313 -5.07 6.96 -4.71
C GLY A 313 -4.42 7.29 -3.37
N ALA A 314 -3.72 6.33 -2.76
CA ALA A 314 -2.97 6.55 -1.53
C ALA A 314 -1.90 7.65 -1.72
N LEU A 315 -1.13 7.59 -2.81
CA LEU A 315 -0.11 8.58 -3.14
C LEU A 315 -0.72 9.97 -3.37
N ALA A 316 -1.77 10.06 -4.20
CA ALA A 316 -2.44 11.31 -4.50
C ALA A 316 -3.08 11.95 -3.25
N GLY A 317 -3.74 11.13 -2.43
CA GLY A 317 -4.37 11.57 -1.20
C GLY A 317 -3.37 12.00 -0.12
N ALA A 318 -2.23 11.32 0.00
CA ALA A 318 -1.15 11.72 0.90
C ALA A 318 -0.61 13.12 0.56
N ARG A 319 -0.51 13.44 -0.73
CA ARG A 319 -0.05 14.74 -1.20
C ARG A 319 -1.09 15.84 -1.08
N LEU A 320 -2.35 15.55 -1.47
CA LEU A 320 -3.37 16.58 -1.69
C LEU A 320 -4.38 16.69 -0.54
N GLY A 321 -4.40 15.71 0.37
CA GLY A 321 -5.34 15.65 1.49
C GLY A 321 -6.77 15.30 1.06
N ILE A 322 -7.66 15.22 2.06
CA ILE A 322 -9.05 14.78 1.86
C ILE A 322 -9.86 15.70 0.95
N ALA A 323 -9.57 16.99 0.97
CA ALA A 323 -10.31 17.99 0.18
C ALA A 323 -10.15 17.83 -1.34
N ALA A 324 -9.19 17.03 -1.79
CA ALA A 324 -8.97 16.74 -3.20
C ALA A 324 -9.95 15.71 -3.78
N TRP A 325 -10.65 14.98 -2.92
CA TRP A 325 -11.63 13.97 -3.34
C TRP A 325 -13.04 14.54 -3.39
N PRO A 326 -13.87 14.13 -4.39
CA PRO A 326 -15.26 14.56 -4.45
C PRO A 326 -16.02 14.12 -3.19
N THR A 327 -16.66 15.05 -2.49
CA THR A 327 -17.41 14.75 -1.24
C THR A 327 -18.43 13.64 -1.45
N ALA A 328 -19.18 13.69 -2.57
CA ALA A 328 -20.17 12.66 -2.91
C ALA A 328 -19.56 11.25 -3.09
N TRP A 329 -18.29 11.14 -3.43
CA TRP A 329 -17.57 9.87 -3.51
C TRP A 329 -17.16 9.40 -2.11
N CYS A 330 -16.60 10.30 -1.32
CA CYS A 330 -16.24 10.02 0.08
C CYS A 330 -17.44 9.60 0.93
N ASP A 331 -18.63 10.14 0.67
CA ASP A 331 -19.84 9.80 1.41
C ASP A 331 -20.38 8.41 1.08
N ARG A 332 -20.07 7.85 -0.10
CA ARG A 332 -20.57 6.55 -0.58
C ARG A 332 -19.60 5.39 -0.43
N VAL A 333 -18.30 5.67 -0.29
CA VAL A 333 -17.30 4.62 -0.19
C VAL A 333 -17.52 3.77 1.05
N GLU A 334 -17.41 2.48 0.88
CA GLU A 334 -17.57 1.51 1.96
C GLU A 334 -16.51 1.72 3.07
N TYR A 335 -16.78 1.30 4.28
CA TYR A 335 -15.94 1.52 5.48
C TYR A 335 -15.60 2.98 5.79
N ARG A 336 -16.34 3.96 5.23
CA ARG A 336 -16.14 5.41 5.45
C ARG A 336 -15.84 5.77 6.91
N THR A 337 -16.61 5.21 7.85
CA THR A 337 -16.42 5.50 9.29
C THR A 337 -15.07 5.02 9.81
N GLY A 338 -14.61 3.85 9.35
CA GLY A 338 -13.29 3.31 9.71
C GLY A 338 -12.17 4.17 9.14
N LEU A 339 -12.27 4.54 7.85
CA LEU A 339 -11.30 5.40 7.17
C LEU A 339 -11.18 6.76 7.83
N LEU A 340 -12.32 7.41 8.17
CA LEU A 340 -12.34 8.70 8.88
C LEU A 340 -11.72 8.59 10.26
N ARG A 341 -12.09 7.57 11.05
CA ARG A 341 -11.56 7.39 12.40
C ARG A 341 -10.05 7.25 12.40
N LEU A 342 -9.53 6.38 11.53
CA LEU A 342 -8.10 6.11 11.43
C LEU A 342 -7.34 7.34 10.92
N GLY A 343 -7.79 7.91 9.81
CA GLY A 343 -7.14 9.08 9.20
C GLY A 343 -7.14 10.30 10.11
N THR A 344 -8.28 10.63 10.72
CA THR A 344 -8.37 11.79 11.62
C THR A 344 -7.50 11.63 12.86
N ALA A 345 -7.39 10.41 13.42
CA ALA A 345 -6.51 10.16 14.54
C ALA A 345 -5.05 10.50 14.18
N TRP A 346 -4.59 10.07 13.03
CA TRP A 346 -3.21 10.32 12.58
C TRP A 346 -2.97 11.76 12.11
N ASP A 347 -3.94 12.39 11.45
CA ASP A 347 -3.85 13.79 11.06
C ASP A 347 -3.78 14.75 12.27
N THR A 348 -4.32 14.34 13.42
CA THR A 348 -4.27 15.10 14.67
C THR A 348 -3.16 14.67 15.62
N GLY A 349 -2.38 13.65 15.28
CA GLY A 349 -1.32 13.12 16.12
C GLY A 349 -1.83 12.37 17.38
N ARG A 350 -3.01 11.77 17.29
CA ARG A 350 -3.69 11.07 18.40
C ARG A 350 -3.76 9.58 18.18
#